data_cffd7d4a009aebcaeaa7659f06bccb34
#
_entry.id   cffd7d4a009aebcaeaa7659f06bccb34
#
_cell.length_a   1.000
_cell.length_b   1.000
_cell.length_c   1.000
_cell.angle_alpha   90.00
_cell.angle_beta   90.00
_cell.angle_gamma   90.00
#
_symmetry.space_group_name_H-M   'P 1'
#
loop_
_entity.id
_entity.type
_entity.pdbx_description
1 polymer ?
#
loop_
_entity_poly.entity_id
_entity_poly.type
_entity_poly.pdbx_seq_one_letter_code
_entity_poly.pdbx_strand_id
1 'polypeptide(L)'
;MILVTGGCGFIGSHITDALIEKKYKVLVMDNLSSGSMENLNSKAQFVKGDITNTEDIEAVFKKYPIDAVCHHAAQISVAVSMENPVFDINTNIIGIINLLQACEKYKVKRFVFASSAAIYGNPVYLPIDENHPKNPLSFYGLSKLASEQCIRIFAQDTDMTYAILRYANVYGPRQRAEGEGGVVAVFMNRMVANKECYIHGDGKQTRDFIYVKDIAAANVKALECHVSFTANVSTNVYTDIVTLFNVMKKETGYEKQAVYTQPRKGDIKDSYLKNTGIHELLSWYPEYDLSKGLKETAEYFLHA
;
A
#
# COMPACT_ATOMS: atom_id res chain seq x y z
N MET A 1 13.78 -17.56 4.08
CA MET A 1 13.55 -16.28 4.80
C MET A 1 12.78 -15.34 3.90
N ILE A 2 11.86 -14.55 4.43
CA ILE A 2 11.08 -13.56 3.67
C ILE A 2 11.69 -12.18 3.89
N LEU A 3 12.03 -11.47 2.81
CA LEU A 3 12.44 -10.07 2.85
C LEU A 3 11.21 -9.17 2.69
N VAL A 4 10.97 -8.27 3.64
CA VAL A 4 9.98 -7.19 3.53
C VAL A 4 10.74 -5.88 3.39
N THR A 5 10.70 -5.26 2.19
CA THR A 5 11.24 -3.93 2.00
C THR A 5 10.19 -2.89 2.39
N GLY A 6 10.59 -1.78 3.01
CA GLY A 6 9.64 -0.81 3.56
C GLY A 6 8.86 -1.34 4.78
N GLY A 7 9.44 -2.32 5.50
CA GLY A 7 8.77 -2.99 6.61
C GLY A 7 8.66 -2.17 7.90
N CYS A 8 9.28 -0.99 7.97
CA CYS A 8 9.06 0.00 9.03
C CYS A 8 8.00 1.05 8.64
N GLY A 9 7.46 0.99 7.43
CA GLY A 9 6.37 1.84 6.94
C GLY A 9 5.00 1.35 7.41
N PHE A 10 3.95 2.08 7.01
CA PHE A 10 2.56 1.78 7.37
C PHE A 10 2.15 0.35 6.98
N ILE A 11 2.05 0.04 5.70
CA ILE A 11 1.55 -1.26 5.22
C ILE A 11 2.57 -2.37 5.52
N GLY A 12 3.86 -2.12 5.24
CA GLY A 12 4.93 -3.13 5.40
C GLY A 12 5.07 -3.65 6.84
N SER A 13 4.83 -2.81 7.83
CA SER A 13 4.89 -3.23 9.24
C SER A 13 3.75 -4.18 9.63
N HIS A 14 2.53 -3.96 9.13
CA HIS A 14 1.41 -4.89 9.34
C HIS A 14 1.61 -6.23 8.61
N ILE A 15 2.23 -6.21 7.43
CA ILE A 15 2.60 -7.45 6.73
C ILE A 15 3.67 -8.20 7.51
N THR A 16 4.67 -7.48 8.04
CA THR A 16 5.70 -8.06 8.91
C THR A 16 5.07 -8.75 10.13
N ASP A 17 4.11 -8.09 10.78
CA ASP A 17 3.39 -8.67 11.92
C ASP A 17 2.64 -9.96 11.52
N ALA A 18 1.86 -9.90 10.44
CA ALA A 18 1.09 -11.05 9.96
C ALA A 18 1.98 -12.24 9.57
N LEU A 19 3.13 -11.99 8.93
CA LEU A 19 4.09 -13.04 8.60
C LEU A 19 4.72 -13.68 9.84
N ILE A 20 5.04 -12.88 10.86
CA ILE A 20 5.60 -13.37 12.13
C ILE A 20 4.56 -14.19 12.90
N GLU A 21 3.29 -13.77 12.92
CA GLU A 21 2.20 -14.55 13.52
C GLU A 21 2.04 -15.93 12.85
N LYS A 22 2.27 -16.00 11.55
CA LYS A 22 2.33 -17.24 10.76
C LYS A 22 3.66 -18.00 10.91
N LYS A 23 4.56 -17.57 11.83
CA LYS A 23 5.85 -18.19 12.14
C LYS A 23 6.88 -18.17 11.00
N TYR A 24 6.75 -17.26 10.06
CA TYR A 24 7.79 -17.03 9.04
C TYR A 24 9.00 -16.32 9.67
N LYS A 25 10.19 -16.64 9.14
CA LYS A 25 11.41 -15.86 9.42
C LYS A 25 11.41 -14.62 8.53
N VAL A 26 11.31 -13.45 9.13
CA VAL A 26 11.19 -12.16 8.42
C VAL A 26 12.45 -11.33 8.61
N LEU A 27 12.97 -10.80 7.51
CA LEU A 27 13.96 -9.74 7.46
C LEU A 27 13.31 -8.49 6.92
N VAL A 28 13.40 -7.39 7.66
CA VAL A 28 12.96 -6.06 7.21
C VAL A 28 14.16 -5.29 6.69
N MET A 29 14.04 -4.73 5.49
CA MET A 29 14.98 -3.73 4.94
C MET A 29 14.24 -2.41 4.74
N ASP A 30 14.72 -1.34 5.37
CA ASP A 30 14.10 -0.02 5.33
C ASP A 30 15.18 1.06 5.48
N ASN A 31 15.08 2.16 4.72
CA ASN A 31 16.00 3.29 4.85
C ASN A 31 15.57 4.31 5.90
N LEU A 32 14.36 4.13 6.48
CA LEU A 32 13.73 4.98 7.48
C LEU A 32 13.42 6.41 6.98
N SER A 33 13.30 6.62 5.67
CA SER A 33 12.94 7.92 5.10
C SER A 33 11.51 8.36 5.47
N SER A 34 10.58 7.39 5.54
CA SER A 34 9.20 7.60 5.98
C SER A 34 8.73 6.57 7.01
N GLY A 35 9.46 5.46 7.16
CA GLY A 35 9.23 4.44 8.19
C GLY A 35 9.68 4.89 9.58
N SER A 36 9.22 4.18 10.63
CA SER A 36 9.66 4.35 12.01
C SER A 36 10.11 3.04 12.62
N MET A 37 11.18 3.06 13.40
CA MET A 37 11.63 1.89 14.18
C MET A 37 10.58 1.44 15.21
N GLU A 38 9.69 2.32 15.64
CA GLU A 38 8.56 1.99 16.52
C GLU A 38 7.57 1.00 15.88
N ASN A 39 7.49 0.98 14.55
CA ASN A 39 6.65 0.05 13.80
C ASN A 39 7.30 -1.32 13.61
N LEU A 40 8.60 -1.45 13.91
CA LEU A 40 9.32 -2.71 13.69
C LEU A 40 8.90 -3.76 14.70
N ASN A 41 8.43 -4.90 14.23
CA ASN A 41 8.17 -6.06 15.10
C ASN A 41 9.46 -6.56 15.71
N SER A 42 9.50 -6.72 17.05
CA SER A 42 10.70 -7.12 17.80
C SER A 42 11.24 -8.53 17.45
N LYS A 43 10.42 -9.35 16.78
CA LYS A 43 10.81 -10.69 16.31
C LYS A 43 11.35 -10.69 14.88
N ALA A 44 11.25 -9.56 14.15
CA ALA A 44 11.85 -9.42 12.84
C ALA A 44 13.34 -9.08 12.95
N GLN A 45 14.13 -9.59 12.00
CA GLN A 45 15.47 -9.07 11.81
C GLN A 45 15.38 -7.74 11.03
N PHE A 46 16.29 -6.81 11.30
CA PHE A 46 16.31 -5.51 10.65
C PHE A 46 17.68 -5.22 10.02
N VAL A 47 17.64 -4.66 8.81
CA VAL A 47 18.79 -4.07 8.14
C VAL A 47 18.39 -2.70 7.60
N LYS A 48 19.13 -1.66 8.00
CA LYS A 48 18.98 -0.34 7.38
C LYS A 48 19.63 -0.38 5.99
N GLY A 49 18.86 -0.07 4.95
CA GLY A 49 19.35 -0.06 3.58
C GLY A 49 18.35 0.58 2.62
N ASP A 50 18.85 1.07 1.49
CA ASP A 50 18.10 1.75 0.46
C ASP A 50 18.02 0.89 -0.81
N ILE A 51 16.82 0.71 -1.37
CA ILE A 51 16.62 -0.04 -2.61
C ILE A 51 17.23 0.63 -3.83
N THR A 52 17.54 1.92 -3.76
CA THR A 52 18.26 2.64 -4.82
C THR A 52 19.76 2.41 -4.78
N ASN A 53 20.28 1.87 -3.66
CA ASN A 53 21.67 1.51 -3.47
C ASN A 53 21.89 0.01 -3.70
N THR A 54 22.57 -0.32 -4.80
CA THR A 54 22.86 -1.72 -5.16
C THR A 54 23.78 -2.44 -4.17
N GLU A 55 24.66 -1.71 -3.47
CA GLU A 55 25.57 -2.29 -2.47
C GLU A 55 24.80 -2.74 -1.23
N ASP A 56 23.79 -1.95 -0.79
CA ASP A 56 22.93 -2.32 0.33
C ASP A 56 22.14 -3.60 0.03
N ILE A 57 21.56 -3.68 -1.17
CA ILE A 57 20.81 -4.86 -1.63
C ILE A 57 21.74 -6.08 -1.69
N GLU A 58 22.91 -5.94 -2.32
CA GLU A 58 23.86 -7.02 -2.46
C GLU A 58 24.36 -7.54 -1.10
N ALA A 59 24.59 -6.65 -0.13
CA ALA A 59 24.99 -7.02 1.22
C ALA A 59 23.89 -7.85 1.94
N VAL A 60 22.61 -7.48 1.74
CA VAL A 60 21.48 -8.22 2.28
C VAL A 60 21.38 -9.62 1.70
N PHE A 61 21.39 -9.75 0.36
CA PHE A 61 21.25 -11.04 -0.30
C PHE A 61 22.45 -11.98 -0.12
N LYS A 62 23.66 -11.44 0.07
CA LYS A 62 24.84 -12.24 0.42
C LYS A 62 24.75 -12.82 1.83
N LYS A 63 24.19 -12.07 2.76
CA LYS A 63 24.17 -12.42 4.19
C LYS A 63 22.99 -13.32 4.55
N TYR A 64 21.86 -13.17 3.89
CA TYR A 64 20.62 -13.82 4.26
C TYR A 64 20.08 -14.72 3.14
N PRO A 65 19.62 -15.95 3.43
CA PRO A 65 18.99 -16.83 2.44
C PRO A 65 17.56 -16.38 2.17
N ILE A 66 17.38 -15.47 1.21
CA ILE A 66 16.08 -14.90 0.85
C ILE A 66 15.37 -15.83 -0.15
N ASP A 67 14.22 -16.38 0.24
CA ASP A 67 13.39 -17.25 -0.61
C ASP A 67 12.29 -16.46 -1.32
N ALA A 68 11.80 -15.39 -0.65
CA ALA A 68 10.71 -14.57 -1.14
C ALA A 68 10.87 -13.11 -0.73
N VAL A 69 10.28 -12.21 -1.53
CA VAL A 69 10.29 -10.76 -1.30
C VAL A 69 8.85 -10.23 -1.27
N CYS A 70 8.52 -9.45 -0.23
CA CYS A 70 7.35 -8.57 -0.18
C CYS A 70 7.83 -7.13 -0.33
N HIS A 71 7.64 -6.54 -1.51
CA HIS A 71 8.20 -5.23 -1.85
C HIS A 71 7.19 -4.10 -1.59
N HIS A 72 7.45 -3.32 -0.51
CA HIS A 72 6.61 -2.20 -0.07
C HIS A 72 7.41 -0.89 0.08
N ALA A 73 8.74 -0.91 -0.06
CA ALA A 73 9.54 0.31 -0.13
C ALA A 73 9.21 1.09 -1.40
N ALA A 74 8.76 2.33 -1.25
CA ALA A 74 8.40 3.19 -2.38
C ALA A 74 8.31 4.66 -1.95
N GLN A 75 8.48 5.58 -2.90
CA GLN A 75 7.91 6.91 -2.83
C GLN A 75 6.39 6.76 -3.10
N ILE A 76 5.51 7.26 -2.21
CA ILE A 76 4.07 7.02 -2.25
C ILE A 76 3.23 8.27 -2.50
N SER A 77 3.83 9.45 -2.41
CA SER A 77 3.13 10.73 -2.53
C SER A 77 2.90 11.10 -4.00
N VAL A 78 1.63 11.24 -4.40
CA VAL A 78 1.25 11.72 -5.73
C VAL A 78 1.76 13.16 -5.93
N ALA A 79 1.64 14.05 -4.92
CA ALA A 79 2.11 15.42 -5.03
C ALA A 79 3.63 15.48 -5.22
N VAL A 80 4.40 14.78 -4.39
CA VAL A 80 5.87 14.69 -4.52
C VAL A 80 6.25 14.11 -5.90
N SER A 81 5.51 13.13 -6.41
CA SER A 81 5.79 12.57 -7.75
C SER A 81 5.61 13.59 -8.87
N MET A 82 4.67 14.53 -8.71
CA MET A 82 4.45 15.60 -9.68
C MET A 82 5.46 16.76 -9.55
N GLU A 83 5.92 17.04 -8.33
CA GLU A 83 6.93 18.04 -8.04
C GLU A 83 8.35 17.57 -8.37
N ASN A 84 8.65 16.32 -8.10
CA ASN A 84 9.97 15.71 -8.34
C ASN A 84 9.84 14.32 -8.98
N PRO A 85 9.51 14.25 -10.28
CA PRO A 85 9.31 12.99 -10.98
C PRO A 85 10.57 12.14 -11.06
N VAL A 86 11.76 12.76 -11.09
CA VAL A 86 13.05 12.04 -11.11
C VAL A 86 13.24 11.25 -9.82
N PHE A 87 12.93 11.84 -8.67
CA PHE A 87 12.97 11.15 -7.38
C PHE A 87 12.00 9.96 -7.33
N ASP A 88 10.76 10.15 -7.81
CA ASP A 88 9.77 9.08 -7.87
C ASP A 88 10.24 7.91 -8.75
N ILE A 89 10.70 8.21 -9.97
CA ILE A 89 11.20 7.21 -10.92
C ILE A 89 12.43 6.48 -10.36
N ASN A 90 13.37 7.22 -9.77
CA ASN A 90 14.57 6.62 -9.20
C ASN A 90 14.21 5.65 -8.06
N THR A 91 13.31 6.05 -7.16
CA THR A 91 12.90 5.21 -6.04
C THR A 91 12.06 4.02 -6.51
N ASN A 92 11.03 4.27 -7.31
CA ASN A 92 10.00 3.26 -7.61
C ASN A 92 10.37 2.36 -8.80
N ILE A 93 11.11 2.86 -9.80
CA ILE A 93 11.50 2.08 -10.98
C ILE A 93 12.94 1.58 -10.87
N ILE A 94 13.92 2.46 -10.62
CA ILE A 94 15.30 2.01 -10.51
C ILE A 94 15.48 1.12 -9.28
N GLY A 95 14.87 1.52 -8.14
CA GLY A 95 14.91 0.71 -6.92
C GLY A 95 14.34 -0.70 -7.10
N ILE A 96 13.20 -0.86 -7.79
CA ILE A 96 12.67 -2.20 -8.04
C ILE A 96 13.53 -2.99 -9.03
N ILE A 97 14.10 -2.37 -10.06
CA ILE A 97 15.01 -3.05 -11.01
C ILE A 97 16.24 -3.60 -10.27
N ASN A 98 16.86 -2.80 -9.40
CA ASN A 98 17.98 -3.25 -8.59
C ASN A 98 17.61 -4.48 -7.73
N LEU A 99 16.42 -4.44 -7.12
CA LEU A 99 15.92 -5.55 -6.30
C LEU A 99 15.63 -6.80 -7.14
N LEU A 100 15.02 -6.64 -8.33
CA LEU A 100 14.74 -7.76 -9.26
C LEU A 100 16.02 -8.41 -9.79
N GLN A 101 17.06 -7.63 -10.10
CA GLN A 101 18.39 -8.15 -10.48
C GLN A 101 18.98 -9.01 -9.35
N ALA A 102 18.87 -8.58 -8.10
CA ALA A 102 19.29 -9.39 -6.97
C ALA A 102 18.43 -10.65 -6.82
N CYS A 103 17.12 -10.55 -6.98
CA CYS A 103 16.22 -11.71 -6.96
C CYS A 103 16.60 -12.77 -8.01
N GLU A 104 16.90 -12.36 -9.23
CA GLU A 104 17.38 -13.24 -10.30
C GLU A 104 18.71 -13.89 -9.93
N LYS A 105 19.71 -13.08 -9.55
CA LYS A 105 21.06 -13.53 -9.18
C LYS A 105 21.03 -14.55 -8.04
N TYR A 106 20.22 -14.32 -7.01
CA TYR A 106 20.13 -15.17 -5.82
C TYR A 106 18.96 -16.17 -5.86
N LYS A 107 18.29 -16.29 -7.02
CA LYS A 107 17.26 -17.29 -7.32
C LYS A 107 16.08 -17.25 -6.36
N VAL A 108 15.60 -16.06 -6.05
CA VAL A 108 14.36 -15.85 -5.29
C VAL A 108 13.19 -16.50 -6.01
N LYS A 109 12.31 -17.18 -5.26
CA LYS A 109 11.21 -17.97 -5.85
C LYS A 109 9.90 -17.22 -5.95
N ARG A 110 9.69 -16.23 -5.07
CA ARG A 110 8.42 -15.49 -4.98
C ARG A 110 8.64 -14.01 -4.79
N PHE A 111 7.94 -13.19 -5.57
CA PHE A 111 7.94 -11.73 -5.47
C PHE A 111 6.52 -11.20 -5.35
N VAL A 112 6.18 -10.57 -4.21
CA VAL A 112 4.89 -9.91 -3.97
C VAL A 112 5.10 -8.40 -4.03
N PHE A 113 4.34 -7.72 -4.86
CA PHE A 113 4.50 -6.29 -5.14
C PHE A 113 3.25 -5.48 -4.79
N ALA A 114 3.46 -4.41 -4.04
CA ALA A 114 2.46 -3.39 -3.74
C ALA A 114 2.29 -2.44 -4.94
N SER A 115 1.34 -2.75 -5.83
CA SER A 115 0.84 -1.83 -6.84
C SER A 115 -0.32 -0.98 -6.28
N SER A 116 -0.97 -0.18 -7.10
CA SER A 116 -1.96 0.80 -6.68
C SER A 116 -3.09 0.97 -7.70
N ALA A 117 -4.28 1.33 -7.23
CA ALA A 117 -5.38 1.81 -8.07
C ALA A 117 -5.00 3.04 -8.92
N ALA A 118 -3.97 3.80 -8.53
CA ALA A 118 -3.49 4.97 -9.26
C ALA A 118 -3.05 4.69 -10.71
N ILE A 119 -2.77 3.43 -11.05
CA ILE A 119 -2.42 3.02 -12.43
C ILE A 119 -3.59 3.17 -13.41
N TYR A 120 -4.83 3.12 -12.92
CA TYR A 120 -6.01 3.16 -13.77
C TYR A 120 -6.38 4.58 -14.23
N GLY A 121 -6.04 5.60 -13.43
CA GLY A 121 -6.44 6.99 -13.69
C GLY A 121 -7.95 7.19 -13.55
N ASN A 122 -8.54 8.02 -14.42
CA ASN A 122 -9.98 8.23 -14.43
C ASN A 122 -10.69 6.96 -14.94
N PRO A 123 -11.68 6.44 -14.18
CA PRO A 123 -12.41 5.25 -14.61
C PRO A 123 -13.22 5.48 -15.88
N VAL A 124 -13.15 4.52 -16.79
CA VAL A 124 -14.00 4.46 -17.99
C VAL A 124 -15.31 3.71 -17.66
N TYR A 125 -15.24 2.77 -16.74
CA TYR A 125 -16.38 2.05 -16.16
C TYR A 125 -16.10 1.67 -14.70
N LEU A 126 -17.16 1.36 -13.95
CA LEU A 126 -17.13 0.95 -12.54
C LEU A 126 -17.98 -0.31 -12.34
N PRO A 127 -17.59 -1.22 -11.42
CA PRO A 127 -16.32 -1.25 -10.69
C PRO A 127 -15.12 -1.48 -11.62
N ILE A 128 -13.94 -0.96 -11.23
CA ILE A 128 -12.70 -1.13 -11.96
C ILE A 128 -12.20 -2.58 -11.79
N ASP A 129 -12.13 -3.36 -12.84
CA ASP A 129 -11.51 -4.69 -12.84
C ASP A 129 -10.05 -4.66 -13.34
N GLU A 130 -9.36 -5.80 -13.31
CA GLU A 130 -7.96 -5.90 -13.72
C GLU A 130 -7.72 -5.65 -15.21
N ASN A 131 -8.76 -5.79 -16.04
CA ASN A 131 -8.72 -5.55 -17.49
C ASN A 131 -8.97 -4.08 -17.86
N HIS A 132 -9.45 -3.28 -16.89
CA HIS A 132 -9.68 -1.84 -17.11
C HIS A 132 -8.46 -1.16 -17.75
N PRO A 133 -8.65 -0.22 -18.69
CA PRO A 133 -7.56 0.59 -19.27
C PRO A 133 -6.69 1.22 -18.18
N LYS A 134 -5.38 1.22 -18.39
CA LYS A 134 -4.40 1.78 -17.46
C LYS A 134 -3.88 3.10 -18.04
N ASN A 135 -4.35 4.21 -17.48
CA ASN A 135 -4.02 5.55 -17.91
C ASN A 135 -3.70 6.45 -16.71
N PRO A 136 -2.52 6.25 -16.07
CA PRO A 136 -2.16 6.96 -14.85
C PRO A 136 -2.11 8.47 -15.06
N LEU A 137 -2.56 9.24 -14.05
CA LEU A 137 -2.61 10.70 -14.05
C LEU A 137 -1.44 11.34 -13.28
N SER A 138 -0.52 10.53 -12.76
CA SER A 138 0.64 10.99 -11.99
C SER A 138 1.87 10.14 -12.28
N PHE A 139 3.06 10.68 -11.98
CA PHE A 139 4.29 9.91 -12.08
C PHE A 139 4.31 8.73 -11.09
N TYR A 140 3.69 8.87 -9.91
CA TYR A 140 3.48 7.75 -9.00
C TYR A 140 2.68 6.60 -9.65
N GLY A 141 1.53 6.91 -10.25
CA GLY A 141 0.75 5.87 -10.95
C GLY A 141 1.50 5.28 -12.13
N LEU A 142 2.24 6.10 -12.88
CA LEU A 142 3.09 5.67 -13.99
C LEU A 142 4.22 4.75 -13.48
N SER A 143 4.92 5.12 -12.42
CA SER A 143 6.01 4.33 -11.88
C SER A 143 5.53 2.99 -11.33
N LYS A 144 4.34 2.92 -10.70
CA LYS A 144 3.73 1.66 -10.28
C LYS A 144 3.39 0.77 -11.47
N LEU A 145 2.82 1.34 -12.54
CA LEU A 145 2.53 0.59 -13.79
C LEU A 145 3.80 0.08 -14.46
N ALA A 146 4.84 0.91 -14.55
CA ALA A 146 6.14 0.52 -15.10
C ALA A 146 6.77 -0.61 -14.27
N SER A 147 6.71 -0.52 -12.94
CA SER A 147 7.18 -1.57 -12.03
C SER A 147 6.47 -2.91 -12.25
N GLU A 148 5.15 -2.90 -12.50
CA GLU A 148 4.42 -4.13 -12.88
C GLU A 148 5.00 -4.76 -14.15
N GLN A 149 5.37 -3.96 -15.15
CA GLN A 149 5.96 -4.47 -16.40
C GLN A 149 7.39 -4.99 -16.17
N CYS A 150 8.20 -4.28 -15.37
CA CYS A 150 9.54 -4.77 -14.99
C CYS A 150 9.45 -6.16 -14.34
N ILE A 151 8.54 -6.36 -13.38
CA ILE A 151 8.35 -7.66 -12.72
C ILE A 151 8.01 -8.76 -13.75
N ARG A 152 7.09 -8.49 -14.69
CA ARG A 152 6.70 -9.46 -15.70
C ARG A 152 7.86 -9.83 -16.63
N ILE A 153 8.68 -8.85 -17.05
CA ILE A 153 9.84 -9.07 -17.90
C ILE A 153 10.86 -9.95 -17.16
N PHE A 154 11.24 -9.62 -15.93
CA PHE A 154 12.18 -10.43 -15.15
C PHE A 154 11.68 -11.84 -14.87
N ALA A 155 10.38 -12.02 -14.71
CA ALA A 155 9.80 -13.35 -14.47
C ALA A 155 9.74 -14.24 -15.72
N GLN A 156 9.85 -13.70 -16.93
CA GLN A 156 9.78 -14.48 -18.18
C GLN A 156 10.96 -15.48 -18.32
N ASP A 157 12.14 -15.06 -17.90
CA ASP A 157 13.38 -15.83 -18.07
C ASP A 157 13.90 -16.44 -16.76
N THR A 158 13.06 -16.46 -15.72
CA THR A 158 13.41 -16.98 -14.39
C THR A 158 12.33 -17.92 -13.85
N ASP A 159 12.69 -18.73 -12.84
CA ASP A 159 11.73 -19.57 -12.08
C ASP A 159 10.94 -18.74 -11.04
N MET A 160 11.09 -17.42 -11.02
CA MET A 160 10.42 -16.54 -10.05
C MET A 160 8.95 -16.37 -10.41
N THR A 161 8.07 -16.70 -9.48
CA THR A 161 6.66 -16.36 -9.59
C THR A 161 6.37 -15.03 -8.90
N TYR A 162 5.34 -14.30 -9.35
CA TYR A 162 4.98 -13.00 -8.78
C TYR A 162 3.51 -12.89 -8.40
N ALA A 163 3.23 -11.99 -7.47
CA ALA A 163 1.90 -11.46 -7.21
C ALA A 163 1.95 -9.94 -7.27
N ILE A 164 1.21 -9.36 -8.17
CA ILE A 164 1.03 -7.91 -8.28
C ILE A 164 -0.32 -7.56 -7.65
N LEU A 165 -0.29 -6.86 -6.53
CA LEU A 165 -1.47 -6.52 -5.75
C LEU A 165 -1.78 -5.03 -5.91
N ARG A 166 -2.86 -4.70 -6.62
CA ARG A 166 -3.32 -3.32 -6.85
C ARG A 166 -4.25 -2.93 -5.72
N TYR A 167 -3.73 -2.16 -4.76
CA TYR A 167 -4.48 -1.75 -3.59
C TYR A 167 -5.44 -0.61 -3.90
N ALA A 168 -6.64 -0.70 -3.32
CA ALA A 168 -7.56 0.42 -3.15
C ALA A 168 -7.02 1.39 -2.07
N ASN A 169 -7.86 2.24 -1.48
CA ASN A 169 -7.44 3.22 -0.48
C ASN A 169 -7.22 2.54 0.89
N VAL A 170 -5.98 2.15 1.16
CA VAL A 170 -5.61 1.50 2.42
C VAL A 170 -5.65 2.49 3.58
N TYR A 171 -6.24 2.09 4.71
CA TYR A 171 -6.25 2.87 5.94
C TYR A 171 -6.03 1.99 7.17
N GLY A 172 -5.63 2.61 8.30
CA GLY A 172 -5.46 1.89 9.57
C GLY A 172 -4.41 2.50 10.49
N PRO A 173 -4.10 1.82 11.61
CA PRO A 173 -3.03 2.17 12.54
C PRO A 173 -1.69 2.36 11.84
N ARG A 174 -0.82 3.21 12.40
CA ARG A 174 0.52 3.55 11.86
C ARG A 174 0.51 4.34 10.55
N GLN A 175 -0.66 4.69 9.99
CA GLN A 175 -0.73 5.57 8.83
C GLN A 175 -0.44 7.00 9.26
N ARG A 176 0.56 7.64 8.62
CA ARG A 176 0.90 9.04 8.90
C ARG A 176 -0.05 9.99 8.17
N ALA A 177 -0.39 11.11 8.82
CA ALA A 177 -1.18 12.18 8.19
C ALA A 177 -0.31 13.16 7.40
N GLU A 178 0.98 13.20 7.68
CA GLU A 178 1.96 14.08 7.05
C GLU A 178 2.32 13.59 5.63
N GLY A 179 2.61 14.53 4.76
CA GLY A 179 2.83 14.22 3.35
C GLY A 179 1.49 13.98 2.62
N GLU A 180 1.32 12.82 2.01
CA GLU A 180 0.03 12.38 1.45
C GLU A 180 -0.61 11.30 2.33
N GLY A 181 -0.76 11.59 3.60
CA GLY A 181 -1.63 10.80 4.45
C GLY A 181 -3.01 10.71 3.79
N GLY A 182 -3.52 9.49 3.58
CA GLY A 182 -4.87 9.31 3.07
C GLY A 182 -5.87 10.07 3.93
N VAL A 183 -7.02 10.41 3.36
CA VAL A 183 -8.06 11.21 4.03
C VAL A 183 -8.40 10.70 5.44
N VAL A 184 -8.32 9.38 5.66
CA VAL A 184 -8.56 8.76 6.97
C VAL A 184 -7.53 9.22 8.00
N ALA A 185 -6.22 9.13 7.70
CA ALA A 185 -5.18 9.56 8.63
C ALA A 185 -5.25 11.07 8.91
N VAL A 186 -5.53 11.88 7.88
CA VAL A 186 -5.70 13.33 8.04
C VAL A 186 -6.88 13.65 8.95
N PHE A 187 -8.04 13.03 8.75
CA PHE A 187 -9.20 13.24 9.60
C PHE A 187 -8.96 12.73 11.02
N MET A 188 -8.40 11.53 11.21
CA MET A 188 -8.09 10.99 12.55
C MET A 188 -7.22 11.95 13.35
N ASN A 189 -6.09 12.39 12.80
CA ASN A 189 -5.21 13.34 13.49
C ASN A 189 -5.92 14.66 13.86
N ARG A 190 -6.75 15.16 12.95
CA ARG A 190 -7.48 16.43 13.22
C ARG A 190 -8.58 16.23 14.25
N MET A 191 -9.32 15.12 14.19
CA MET A 191 -10.40 14.82 15.13
C MET A 191 -9.87 14.58 16.55
N VAL A 192 -8.81 13.77 16.69
CA VAL A 192 -8.17 13.51 17.99
C VAL A 192 -7.58 14.80 18.59
N ALA A 193 -6.98 15.64 17.75
CA ALA A 193 -6.48 16.96 18.18
C ALA A 193 -7.59 18.03 18.32
N ASN A 194 -8.86 17.67 18.16
CA ASN A 194 -10.02 18.57 18.18
C ASN A 194 -9.87 19.78 17.23
N LYS A 195 -9.20 19.58 16.06
CA LYS A 195 -9.03 20.59 15.00
C LYS A 195 -10.12 20.45 13.94
N GLU A 196 -10.38 21.52 13.18
CA GLU A 196 -11.33 21.49 12.06
C GLU A 196 -10.93 20.48 10.99
N CYS A 197 -11.90 19.71 10.48
CA CYS A 197 -11.73 18.81 9.33
C CYS A 197 -12.27 19.46 8.06
N TYR A 198 -11.51 19.37 6.96
CA TYR A 198 -11.85 20.01 5.70
C TYR A 198 -12.27 18.99 4.67
N ILE A 199 -13.47 19.15 4.10
CA ILE A 199 -13.97 18.39 2.95
C ILE A 199 -13.81 19.25 1.70
N HIS A 200 -13.08 18.76 0.70
CA HIS A 200 -12.90 19.44 -0.56
C HIS A 200 -14.06 19.11 -1.51
N GLY A 201 -14.69 20.17 -2.08
CA GLY A 201 -15.90 20.03 -2.88
C GLY A 201 -17.13 19.74 -2.03
N ASP A 202 -18.09 19.00 -2.58
CA ASP A 202 -19.33 18.62 -1.91
C ASP A 202 -19.23 17.33 -1.04
N GLY A 203 -18.07 16.70 -1.06
CA GLY A 203 -17.79 15.46 -0.32
C GLY A 203 -18.47 14.20 -0.88
N LYS A 204 -19.06 14.28 -2.07
CA LYS A 204 -19.73 13.14 -2.74
C LYS A 204 -18.77 12.29 -3.59
N GLN A 205 -17.51 12.69 -3.69
CA GLN A 205 -16.48 11.84 -4.32
C GLN A 205 -16.35 10.54 -3.55
N THR A 206 -16.30 9.41 -4.27
CA THR A 206 -16.29 8.08 -3.67
C THR A 206 -14.93 7.40 -3.78
N ARG A 207 -14.61 6.60 -2.76
CA ARG A 207 -13.41 5.74 -2.71
C ARG A 207 -13.77 4.39 -2.12
N ASP A 208 -12.96 3.39 -2.46
CA ASP A 208 -12.95 2.08 -1.82
C ASP A 208 -11.92 2.11 -0.69
N PHE A 209 -12.37 2.04 0.55
CA PHE A 209 -11.50 2.06 1.73
C PHE A 209 -11.31 0.65 2.26
N ILE A 210 -10.07 0.17 2.25
CA ILE A 210 -9.71 -1.16 2.74
C ILE A 210 -8.81 -1.08 3.96
N TYR A 211 -9.13 -1.88 4.98
CA TYR A 211 -8.39 -1.89 6.22
C TYR A 211 -7.04 -2.60 6.07
N VAL A 212 -6.01 -2.06 6.71
CA VAL A 212 -4.62 -2.51 6.52
C VAL A 212 -4.37 -3.96 6.93
N LYS A 213 -5.12 -4.51 7.90
CA LYS A 213 -4.99 -5.94 8.25
C LYS A 213 -5.51 -6.86 7.15
N ASP A 214 -6.54 -6.45 6.40
CA ASP A 214 -7.01 -7.19 5.22
C ASP A 214 -5.95 -7.20 4.11
N ILE A 215 -5.25 -6.07 3.91
CA ILE A 215 -4.09 -5.99 3.01
C ILE A 215 -2.98 -6.94 3.47
N ALA A 216 -2.66 -6.96 4.76
CA ALA A 216 -1.65 -7.86 5.31
C ALA A 216 -2.03 -9.33 5.07
N ALA A 217 -3.28 -9.71 5.33
CA ALA A 217 -3.80 -11.06 5.06
C ALA A 217 -3.72 -11.43 3.57
N ALA A 218 -4.05 -10.49 2.66
CA ALA A 218 -3.92 -10.69 1.22
C ALA A 218 -2.46 -10.96 0.80
N ASN A 219 -1.50 -10.22 1.38
CA ASN A 219 -0.07 -10.42 1.10
C ASN A 219 0.44 -11.77 1.58
N VAL A 220 0.02 -12.22 2.76
CA VAL A 220 0.37 -13.56 3.27
C VAL A 220 -0.14 -14.64 2.32
N LYS A 221 -1.42 -14.59 1.93
CA LYS A 221 -1.99 -15.54 0.97
C LYS A 221 -1.32 -15.47 -0.40
N ALA A 222 -1.00 -14.26 -0.88
CA ALA A 222 -0.27 -14.06 -2.12
C ALA A 222 1.13 -14.66 -2.06
N LEU A 223 1.80 -14.58 -0.93
CA LEU A 223 3.12 -15.18 -0.71
C LEU A 223 3.07 -16.71 -0.74
N GLU A 224 2.01 -17.31 -0.22
CA GLU A 224 1.79 -18.75 -0.20
C GLU A 224 1.32 -19.32 -1.56
N CYS A 225 0.89 -18.47 -2.47
CA CYS A 225 0.46 -18.86 -3.82
C CYS A 225 1.66 -19.04 -4.75
N HIS A 226 1.70 -20.16 -5.48
CA HIS A 226 2.83 -20.53 -6.33
C HIS A 226 2.66 -20.16 -7.82
N VAL A 227 1.57 -19.51 -8.20
CA VAL A 227 1.34 -19.04 -9.57
C VAL A 227 1.53 -17.53 -9.68
N SER A 228 1.95 -17.06 -10.86
CA SER A 228 2.05 -15.63 -11.14
C SER A 228 0.68 -15.05 -11.45
N PHE A 229 0.33 -13.92 -10.79
CA PHE A 229 -0.94 -13.25 -11.04
C PHE A 229 -0.87 -11.74 -10.75
N THR A 230 -1.92 -11.06 -11.19
CA THR A 230 -2.21 -9.67 -10.86
C THR A 230 -3.65 -9.59 -10.39
N ALA A 231 -3.91 -8.93 -9.27
CA ALA A 231 -5.26 -8.80 -8.73
C ALA A 231 -5.47 -7.46 -8.03
N ASN A 232 -6.70 -6.97 -8.09
CA ASN A 232 -7.17 -5.86 -7.26
C ASN A 232 -7.41 -6.34 -5.83
N VAL A 233 -6.96 -5.57 -4.84
CA VAL A 233 -7.18 -5.83 -3.41
C VAL A 233 -8.01 -4.69 -2.84
N SER A 234 -9.28 -4.97 -2.60
CA SER A 234 -10.30 -3.96 -2.30
C SER A 234 -11.47 -4.57 -1.55
N THR A 235 -12.37 -3.73 -1.05
CA THR A 235 -13.64 -4.18 -0.46
C THR A 235 -14.73 -4.36 -1.51
N ASN A 236 -14.57 -3.77 -2.70
CA ASN A 236 -15.62 -3.62 -3.73
C ASN A 236 -16.83 -2.80 -3.23
N VAL A 237 -16.61 -1.95 -2.24
CA VAL A 237 -17.62 -1.05 -1.68
C VAL A 237 -17.14 0.38 -1.86
N TYR A 238 -17.98 1.23 -2.42
CA TYR A 238 -17.69 2.65 -2.52
C TYR A 238 -18.27 3.41 -1.33
N THR A 239 -17.50 4.35 -0.81
CA THR A 239 -17.90 5.24 0.30
C THR A 239 -17.60 6.69 -0.07
N ASP A 240 -18.54 7.58 0.05
CA ASP A 240 -18.34 9.01 -0.12
C ASP A 240 -17.65 9.63 1.12
N ILE A 241 -17.01 10.78 0.93
CA ILE A 241 -16.21 11.42 1.99
C ILE A 241 -17.07 11.95 3.14
N VAL A 242 -18.35 12.32 2.89
CA VAL A 242 -19.28 12.75 3.94
C VAL A 242 -19.63 11.56 4.84
N THR A 243 -19.94 10.42 4.24
CA THR A 243 -20.21 9.17 4.98
C THR A 243 -18.99 8.75 5.80
N LEU A 244 -17.79 8.74 5.19
CA LEU A 244 -16.53 8.47 5.89
C LEU A 244 -16.36 9.40 7.11
N PHE A 245 -16.50 10.71 6.91
CA PHE A 245 -16.38 11.70 7.99
C PHE A 245 -17.34 11.42 9.14
N ASN A 246 -18.61 11.11 8.84
CA ASN A 246 -19.64 10.86 9.85
C ASN A 246 -19.34 9.59 10.67
N VAL A 247 -18.86 8.51 10.04
CA VAL A 247 -18.45 7.30 10.77
C VAL A 247 -17.26 7.62 11.67
N MET A 248 -16.22 8.29 11.15
CA MET A 248 -15.05 8.68 11.92
C MET A 248 -15.39 9.61 13.10
N LYS A 249 -16.27 10.58 12.86
CA LYS A 249 -16.78 11.48 13.90
C LYS A 249 -17.41 10.71 15.06
N LYS A 250 -18.21 9.69 14.76
CA LYS A 250 -18.82 8.81 15.76
C LYS A 250 -17.77 8.01 16.54
N GLU A 251 -16.82 7.40 15.85
CA GLU A 251 -15.82 6.52 16.50
C GLU A 251 -14.78 7.30 17.33
N THR A 252 -14.52 8.56 17.00
CA THR A 252 -13.59 9.43 17.76
C THR A 252 -14.26 10.28 18.82
N GLY A 253 -15.59 10.34 18.88
CA GLY A 253 -16.31 11.30 19.74
C GLY A 253 -16.16 12.76 19.33
N TYR A 254 -15.72 13.03 18.09
CA TYR A 254 -15.53 14.38 17.57
C TYR A 254 -16.86 15.09 17.35
N GLU A 255 -17.03 16.32 17.90
CA GLU A 255 -18.33 17.01 17.89
C GLU A 255 -18.50 18.04 16.76
N LYS A 256 -17.39 18.59 16.23
CA LYS A 256 -17.46 19.66 15.22
C LYS A 256 -18.01 19.14 13.88
N GLN A 257 -18.52 20.06 13.07
CA GLN A 257 -18.91 19.79 11.68
C GLN A 257 -17.72 19.93 10.75
N ALA A 258 -17.79 19.28 9.59
CA ALA A 258 -16.80 19.47 8.52
C ALA A 258 -16.91 20.88 7.94
N VAL A 259 -15.76 21.47 7.60
CA VAL A 259 -15.65 22.73 6.87
C VAL A 259 -15.48 22.39 5.39
N TYR A 260 -16.39 22.87 4.56
CA TYR A 260 -16.32 22.64 3.09
C TYR A 260 -15.44 23.68 2.43
N THR A 261 -14.58 23.23 1.50
CA THR A 261 -13.63 24.07 0.77
C THR A 261 -13.76 23.84 -0.74
N GLN A 262 -13.03 24.62 -1.54
CA GLN A 262 -13.03 24.43 -3.01
C GLN A 262 -12.60 23.01 -3.40
N PRO A 263 -13.19 22.44 -4.47
CA PRO A 263 -12.76 21.13 -4.99
C PRO A 263 -11.28 21.13 -5.36
N ARG A 264 -10.61 19.98 -5.16
CA ARG A 264 -9.24 19.81 -5.64
C ARG A 264 -9.23 19.60 -7.14
N LYS A 265 -8.38 20.36 -7.84
CA LYS A 265 -8.20 20.18 -9.29
C LYS A 265 -7.62 18.81 -9.60
N GLY A 266 -8.26 18.08 -10.51
CA GLY A 266 -7.81 16.75 -10.93
C GLY A 266 -8.20 15.60 -9.99
N ASP A 267 -9.00 15.86 -8.95
CA ASP A 267 -9.51 14.78 -8.09
C ASP A 267 -10.49 13.87 -8.86
N ILE A 268 -10.28 12.56 -8.75
CA ILE A 268 -11.15 11.55 -9.36
C ILE A 268 -12.47 11.54 -8.60
N LYS A 269 -13.59 11.65 -9.32
CA LYS A 269 -14.92 11.69 -8.69
C LYS A 269 -15.25 10.35 -8.03
N ASP A 270 -15.23 9.26 -8.79
CA ASP A 270 -15.63 7.95 -8.30
C ASP A 270 -14.53 6.93 -8.59
N SER A 271 -14.15 6.13 -7.57
CA SER A 271 -13.14 5.09 -7.70
C SER A 271 -13.41 3.97 -6.71
N TYR A 272 -13.72 2.76 -7.23
CA TYR A 272 -13.73 1.52 -6.46
C TYR A 272 -13.40 0.34 -7.35
N LEU A 273 -12.78 -0.68 -6.76
CA LEU A 273 -12.20 -1.79 -7.49
C LEU A 273 -13.07 -3.05 -7.31
N LYS A 274 -13.16 -3.84 -8.40
CA LYS A 274 -13.70 -5.19 -8.36
C LYS A 274 -12.64 -6.14 -7.82
N ASN A 275 -12.99 -6.95 -6.81
CA ASN A 275 -12.06 -7.85 -6.13
C ASN A 275 -12.34 -9.35 -6.39
N THR A 276 -13.14 -9.67 -7.40
CA THR A 276 -13.52 -11.06 -7.73
C THR A 276 -12.28 -11.91 -8.04
N GLY A 277 -11.30 -11.35 -8.77
CA GLY A 277 -10.09 -12.08 -9.16
C GLY A 277 -9.29 -12.61 -7.98
N ILE A 278 -9.09 -11.80 -6.93
CA ILE A 278 -8.35 -12.25 -5.74
C ILE A 278 -9.17 -13.25 -4.91
N HIS A 279 -10.51 -13.13 -4.88
CA HIS A 279 -11.37 -14.11 -4.23
C HIS A 279 -11.22 -15.50 -4.85
N GLU A 280 -11.30 -15.58 -6.18
CA GLU A 280 -11.20 -16.84 -6.93
C GLU A 280 -9.80 -17.47 -6.81
N LEU A 281 -8.74 -16.65 -6.86
CA LEU A 281 -7.36 -17.13 -6.81
C LEU A 281 -6.91 -17.58 -5.43
N LEU A 282 -7.26 -16.82 -4.39
CA LEU A 282 -6.68 -16.99 -3.06
C LEU A 282 -7.70 -17.39 -2.00
N SER A 283 -8.99 -17.51 -2.34
CA SER A 283 -10.07 -17.63 -1.35
C SER A 283 -9.93 -16.57 -0.25
N TRP A 284 -9.58 -15.34 -0.66
CA TRP A 284 -9.40 -14.20 0.23
C TRP A 284 -10.63 -13.29 0.18
N TYR A 285 -11.07 -12.83 1.34
CA TYR A 285 -12.16 -11.87 1.52
C TYR A 285 -11.73 -10.85 2.56
N PRO A 286 -12.13 -9.56 2.43
CA PRO A 286 -11.92 -8.59 3.50
C PRO A 286 -12.79 -8.97 4.72
N GLU A 287 -12.19 -8.98 5.91
CA GLU A 287 -12.86 -9.32 7.16
C GLU A 287 -13.34 -8.09 7.94
N TYR A 288 -12.92 -6.91 7.49
CA TYR A 288 -13.23 -5.62 8.11
C TYR A 288 -14.18 -4.82 7.23
N ASP A 289 -15.37 -4.52 7.75
CA ASP A 289 -16.17 -3.42 7.22
C ASP A 289 -15.58 -2.07 7.64
N LEU A 290 -16.10 -0.98 7.06
CA LEU A 290 -15.57 0.36 7.31
C LEU A 290 -15.69 0.75 8.80
N SER A 291 -16.79 0.42 9.48
CA SER A 291 -17.02 0.78 10.88
C SER A 291 -16.03 0.07 11.81
N LYS A 292 -15.86 -1.25 11.63
CA LYS A 292 -14.92 -2.04 12.43
C LYS A 292 -13.48 -1.56 12.25
N GLY A 293 -13.05 -1.33 11.00
CA GLY A 293 -11.69 -0.86 10.72
C GLY A 293 -11.43 0.56 11.23
N LEU A 294 -12.42 1.47 11.11
CA LEU A 294 -12.31 2.83 11.62
C LEU A 294 -12.30 2.88 13.15
N LYS A 295 -13.03 2.00 13.82
CA LYS A 295 -13.01 1.88 15.28
C LYS A 295 -11.60 1.53 15.78
N GLU A 296 -10.99 0.46 15.26
CA GLU A 296 -9.60 0.09 15.64
C GLU A 296 -8.58 1.19 15.27
N THR A 297 -8.82 1.89 14.16
CA THR A 297 -7.99 3.03 13.75
C THR A 297 -8.11 4.18 14.76
N ALA A 298 -9.34 4.54 15.15
CA ALA A 298 -9.59 5.59 16.14
C ALA A 298 -8.96 5.26 17.51
N GLU A 299 -9.13 4.03 17.98
CA GLU A 299 -8.51 3.55 19.21
C GLU A 299 -6.99 3.74 19.19
N TYR A 300 -6.34 3.39 18.08
CA TYR A 300 -4.89 3.61 17.92
C TYR A 300 -4.52 5.09 18.02
N PHE A 301 -5.20 5.98 17.29
CA PHE A 301 -4.87 7.41 17.28
C PHE A 301 -5.21 8.15 18.58
N LEU A 302 -6.15 7.65 19.37
CA LEU A 302 -6.49 8.19 20.68
C LEU A 302 -5.45 7.83 21.76
N HIS A 303 -4.65 6.78 21.56
CA HIS A 303 -3.68 6.27 22.52
C HIS A 303 -2.21 6.38 22.05
N ALA A 304 -1.97 6.93 20.83
CA ALA A 304 -0.63 7.11 20.25
C ALA A 304 0.13 8.32 20.78
#